data_bc6929eb72e98ebada396180b07dbb37
#
_entry.id   bc6929eb72e98ebada396180b07dbb37
#
_cell.length_a   1.000
_cell.length_b   1.000
_cell.length_c   1.000
_cell.angle_alpha   90.00
_cell.angle_beta   90.00
_cell.angle_gamma   90.00
#
_symmetry.space_group_name_H-M   'P 1'
#
loop_
_entity.id
_entity.type
_entity.pdbx_description
1 polymer ?
#
loop_
_entity_poly.entity_id
_entity_poly.type
_entity_poly.pdbx_seq_one_letter_code
_entity_poly.pdbx_strand_id
1 'polypeptide(L)'
;RDDVESRGLGDVYKRQILFLVGSYAYKTNGAMVLGTAEAGAKITLYNLDNLNPKTVNAKTAYFKTIHHEFGHILNQTKPYPTDFAEISGPDYVQDQCFEIYKTTESALQKGFISPYASKADGEDFVELIALYVNRSAEEWEEMLTTAGDTGRPKIEAKFEIVSNYMKSTWNIDLNELREIVLRRAEEAPNLDFDSLDDEDTDTPENSGTNE
;
A
#
# COMPACT_ATOMS: atom_id res chain seq x y z
N ARG A 1 -13.00 -16.69 15.02
CA ARG A 1 -13.90 -15.63 15.52
C ARG A 1 -13.08 -14.74 16.42
N ASP A 2 -12.31 -13.88 15.84
CA ASP A 2 -11.62 -12.83 16.57
C ASP A 2 -12.18 -11.51 16.09
N ASP A 3 -13.09 -10.99 16.91
CA ASP A 3 -13.70 -9.68 16.76
C ASP A 3 -12.62 -8.61 16.95
N VAL A 4 -11.90 -8.31 15.87
CA VAL A 4 -11.20 -7.03 15.76
C VAL A 4 -12.21 -6.01 15.26
N GLU A 5 -13.20 -5.74 16.10
CA GLU A 5 -14.02 -4.54 15.99
C GLU A 5 -13.20 -3.32 16.41
N SER A 6 -12.25 -2.92 15.59
CA SER A 6 -11.75 -1.57 15.64
C SER A 6 -12.78 -0.68 14.96
N ARG A 7 -13.60 -0.01 15.74
CA ARG A 7 -14.72 0.85 15.29
C ARG A 7 -14.33 2.00 14.34
N GLY A 8 -13.05 2.19 14.03
CA GLY A 8 -12.57 3.19 13.09
C GLY A 8 -12.25 2.64 11.70
N LEU A 9 -11.58 1.48 11.65
CA LEU A 9 -11.14 0.87 10.39
C LEU A 9 -12.30 0.16 9.67
N GLY A 10 -13.22 -0.48 10.43
CA GLY A 10 -14.38 -1.17 9.87
C GLY A 10 -15.27 -0.26 9.00
N ASP A 11 -15.41 1.02 9.35
CA ASP A 11 -16.23 1.95 8.56
C ASP A 11 -15.53 2.40 7.28
N VAL A 12 -14.21 2.49 7.25
CA VAL A 12 -13.42 2.81 6.05
C VAL A 12 -13.39 1.61 5.11
N TYR A 13 -13.16 0.40 5.62
CA TYR A 13 -13.18 -0.83 4.82
C TYR A 13 -14.55 -1.15 4.25
N LYS A 14 -15.63 -0.96 4.99
CA LYS A 14 -17.01 -1.25 4.54
C LYS A 14 -17.50 -0.39 3.38
N ARG A 15 -16.79 0.70 3.07
CA ARG A 15 -17.17 1.66 2.00
C ARG A 15 -16.20 1.69 0.83
N GLN A 16 -15.15 0.85 0.84
CA GLN A 16 -14.18 0.85 -0.24
C GLN A 16 -14.67 0.01 -1.43
N ILE A 17 -14.52 0.59 -2.60
CA ILE A 17 -14.72 -0.08 -3.88
C ILE A 17 -13.32 -0.45 -4.41
N LEU A 18 -13.08 -1.75 -4.56
CA LEU A 18 -11.92 -2.24 -5.29
C LEU A 18 -12.32 -2.48 -6.73
N PHE A 19 -11.78 -1.68 -7.64
CA PHE A 19 -12.04 -1.79 -9.08
C PHE A 19 -10.82 -2.43 -9.76
N LEU A 20 -11.04 -3.58 -10.39
CA LEU A 20 -9.98 -4.42 -10.97
C LEU A 20 -10.02 -4.30 -12.50
N VAL A 21 -8.88 -3.90 -13.09
CA VAL A 21 -8.73 -3.69 -14.53
C VAL A 21 -7.62 -4.59 -15.06
N GLY A 22 -7.93 -5.47 -16.01
CA GLY A 22 -6.98 -6.40 -16.60
C GLY A 22 -5.87 -5.69 -17.40
N SER A 23 -6.25 -4.66 -18.17
CA SER A 23 -5.35 -3.95 -19.07
C SER A 23 -4.41 -2.95 -18.36
N TYR A 24 -3.38 -2.53 -19.09
CA TYR A 24 -2.49 -1.43 -18.69
C TYR A 24 -3.21 -0.08 -18.69
N ALA A 25 -2.80 0.81 -17.79
CA ALA A 25 -3.14 2.23 -17.83
C ALA A 25 -1.85 3.08 -17.90
N TYR A 26 -1.93 4.22 -18.60
CA TYR A 26 -0.81 5.12 -18.78
C TYR A 26 -1.21 6.56 -18.54
N LYS A 27 -0.33 7.34 -17.91
CA LYS A 27 -0.44 8.80 -17.85
C LYS A 27 -0.15 9.41 -19.22
N THR A 28 -0.49 10.67 -19.41
CA THR A 28 -0.23 11.42 -20.65
C THR A 28 1.26 11.53 -20.99
N ASN A 29 2.14 11.42 -20.00
CA ASN A 29 3.60 11.39 -20.19
C ASN A 29 4.16 9.97 -20.49
N GLY A 30 3.28 8.97 -20.68
CA GLY A 30 3.68 7.58 -20.98
C GLY A 30 4.04 6.74 -19.75
N ALA A 31 4.01 7.28 -18.56
CA ALA A 31 4.27 6.50 -17.35
C ALA A 31 3.13 5.52 -17.06
N MET A 32 3.47 4.26 -16.80
CA MET A 32 2.51 3.22 -16.44
C MET A 32 1.92 3.49 -15.04
N VAL A 33 0.62 3.27 -14.91
CA VAL A 33 -0.14 3.36 -13.66
C VAL A 33 -0.51 1.95 -13.22
N LEU A 34 -0.13 1.58 -12.00
CA LEU A 34 -0.49 0.28 -11.40
C LEU A 34 -1.72 0.39 -10.50
N GLY A 35 -1.94 1.55 -9.88
CA GLY A 35 -3.09 1.82 -9.02
C GLY A 35 -3.45 3.28 -8.98
N THR A 36 -4.65 3.56 -8.50
CA THR A 36 -5.13 4.91 -8.15
C THR A 36 -6.08 4.84 -6.96
N ALA A 37 -6.01 5.84 -6.08
CA ALA A 37 -6.93 6.03 -4.96
C ALA A 37 -7.80 7.27 -5.21
N GLU A 38 -9.11 7.11 -5.15
CA GLU A 38 -10.05 8.17 -5.51
C GLU A 38 -11.01 8.49 -4.37
N ALA A 39 -11.02 9.75 -3.96
CA ALA A 39 -12.01 10.35 -3.05
C ALA A 39 -12.19 9.60 -1.70
N GLY A 40 -11.17 8.93 -1.20
CA GLY A 40 -11.24 8.18 0.05
C GLY A 40 -12.14 6.93 0.01
N ALA A 41 -12.59 6.49 -1.18
CA ALA A 41 -13.60 5.44 -1.30
C ALA A 41 -13.31 4.35 -2.35
N LYS A 42 -12.48 4.63 -3.37
CA LYS A 42 -12.23 3.69 -4.45
C LYS A 42 -10.74 3.50 -4.69
N ILE A 43 -10.31 2.26 -4.79
CA ILE A 43 -9.00 1.86 -5.28
C ILE A 43 -9.19 1.18 -6.63
N THR A 44 -8.50 1.66 -7.66
CA THR A 44 -8.44 0.98 -8.95
C THR A 44 -7.07 0.34 -9.10
N LEU A 45 -7.02 -0.94 -9.45
CA LEU A 45 -5.78 -1.65 -9.79
C LEU A 45 -5.79 -2.01 -11.27
N TYR A 46 -4.67 -1.77 -11.93
CA TYR A 46 -4.49 -2.02 -13.36
C TYR A 46 -3.53 -3.18 -13.62
N ASN A 47 -3.53 -3.68 -14.86
CA ASN A 47 -2.63 -4.72 -15.35
C ASN A 47 -2.83 -6.10 -14.67
N LEU A 48 -4.05 -6.42 -14.22
CA LEU A 48 -4.33 -7.66 -13.51
C LEU A 48 -4.28 -8.90 -14.39
N ASP A 49 -4.43 -8.78 -15.72
CA ASP A 49 -4.24 -9.91 -16.64
C ASP A 49 -2.81 -10.50 -16.56
N ASN A 50 -1.85 -9.73 -16.05
CA ASN A 50 -0.48 -10.18 -15.80
C ASN A 50 -0.22 -10.58 -14.33
N LEU A 51 -1.23 -10.55 -13.48
CA LEU A 51 -1.10 -11.02 -12.10
C LEU A 51 -0.98 -12.54 -12.08
N ASN A 52 0.14 -13.02 -11.58
CA ASN A 52 0.29 -14.43 -11.26
C ASN A 52 0.57 -14.58 -9.76
N PRO A 53 -0.41 -15.04 -8.96
CA PRO A 53 -0.25 -15.16 -7.51
C PRO A 53 0.84 -16.16 -7.10
N LYS A 54 1.27 -17.05 -8.00
CA LYS A 54 2.34 -18.02 -7.79
C LYS A 54 3.75 -17.45 -8.01
N THR A 55 3.86 -16.17 -8.38
CA THR A 55 5.15 -15.51 -8.63
C THR A 55 5.46 -14.41 -7.62
N VAL A 56 6.75 -14.11 -7.47
CA VAL A 56 7.23 -12.99 -6.64
C VAL A 56 6.61 -11.65 -7.03
N ASN A 57 6.18 -11.48 -8.29
CA ASN A 57 5.53 -10.25 -8.76
C ASN A 57 4.22 -9.93 -8.03
N ALA A 58 3.48 -10.93 -7.55
CA ALA A 58 2.28 -10.68 -6.76
C ALA A 58 2.61 -9.89 -5.49
N LYS A 59 3.64 -10.32 -4.71
CA LYS A 59 4.07 -9.66 -3.49
C LYS A 59 4.66 -8.27 -3.76
N THR A 60 5.59 -8.18 -4.70
CA THR A 60 6.39 -6.96 -4.90
C THR A 60 5.67 -5.86 -5.68
N ALA A 61 4.75 -6.21 -6.57
CA ALA A 61 4.01 -5.23 -7.35
C ALA A 61 2.60 -5.02 -6.79
N TYR A 62 1.77 -6.05 -6.74
CA TYR A 62 0.34 -5.87 -6.43
C TYR A 62 0.05 -5.65 -4.95
N PHE A 63 0.65 -6.42 -4.03
CA PHE A 63 0.46 -6.18 -2.60
C PHE A 63 1.04 -4.83 -2.17
N LYS A 64 2.21 -4.46 -2.70
CA LYS A 64 2.76 -3.13 -2.46
C LYS A 64 1.81 -2.05 -2.96
N THR A 65 1.31 -2.17 -4.21
CA THR A 65 0.44 -1.17 -4.82
C THR A 65 -0.88 -1.03 -4.04
N ILE A 66 -1.50 -2.15 -3.65
CA ILE A 66 -2.74 -2.10 -2.85
C ILE A 66 -2.54 -1.34 -1.54
N HIS A 67 -1.46 -1.60 -0.79
CA HIS A 67 -1.19 -0.90 0.47
C HIS A 67 -0.80 0.57 0.26
N HIS A 68 -0.15 0.89 -0.85
CA HIS A 68 0.15 2.26 -1.26
C HIS A 68 -1.14 3.05 -1.50
N GLU A 69 -2.03 2.55 -2.35
CA GLU A 69 -3.31 3.19 -2.65
C GLU A 69 -4.21 3.25 -1.42
N PHE A 70 -4.18 2.22 -0.57
CA PHE A 70 -4.90 2.24 0.69
C PHE A 70 -4.39 3.34 1.62
N GLY A 71 -3.08 3.55 1.69
CA GLY A 71 -2.48 4.68 2.41
C GLY A 71 -3.04 6.02 1.94
N HIS A 72 -3.21 6.22 0.63
CA HIS A 72 -3.85 7.41 0.09
C HIS A 72 -5.32 7.55 0.51
N ILE A 73 -6.08 6.46 0.54
CA ILE A 73 -7.46 6.47 1.05
C ILE A 73 -7.52 6.94 2.52
N LEU A 74 -6.60 6.45 3.36
CA LEU A 74 -6.52 6.87 4.75
C LEU A 74 -6.21 8.36 4.87
N ASN A 75 -5.22 8.85 4.12
CA ASN A 75 -4.79 10.24 4.13
C ASN A 75 -5.86 11.20 3.57
N GLN A 76 -6.62 10.79 2.56
CA GLN A 76 -7.74 11.55 2.01
C GLN A 76 -8.92 11.64 3.00
N THR A 77 -9.04 10.68 3.90
CA THR A 77 -10.10 10.63 4.92
C THR A 77 -9.72 11.40 6.17
N LYS A 78 -8.49 11.21 6.67
CA LYS A 78 -7.92 11.94 7.81
C LYS A 78 -6.47 12.31 7.47
N PRO A 79 -6.16 13.60 7.32
CA PRO A 79 -4.80 14.04 6.96
C PRO A 79 -3.75 13.59 7.97
N TYR A 80 -2.56 13.24 7.48
CA TYR A 80 -1.39 12.97 8.31
C TYR A 80 -0.74 14.26 8.84
N PRO A 81 0.13 14.19 9.88
CA PRO A 81 0.78 15.35 10.45
C PRO A 81 1.67 16.11 9.45
N THR A 82 1.62 17.43 9.47
CA THR A 82 2.33 18.31 8.50
C THR A 82 3.84 18.35 8.70
N ASP A 83 4.34 18.04 9.90
CA ASP A 83 5.76 17.96 10.23
C ASP A 83 6.49 16.82 9.49
N PHE A 84 5.76 15.82 9.01
CA PHE A 84 6.31 14.79 8.15
C PHE A 84 7.01 15.36 6.90
N ALA A 85 6.37 16.31 6.23
CA ALA A 85 6.91 16.94 5.03
C ALA A 85 8.20 17.74 5.30
N GLU A 86 8.38 18.27 6.52
CA GLU A 86 9.53 19.11 6.89
C GLU A 86 10.85 18.33 6.92
N ILE A 87 10.80 17.02 7.22
CA ILE A 87 11.99 16.16 7.34
C ILE A 87 12.78 16.10 6.02
N SER A 88 12.09 16.05 4.90
CA SER A 88 12.70 15.96 3.56
C SER A 88 12.28 17.08 2.61
N GLY A 89 11.62 18.14 3.08
CA GLY A 89 11.00 19.18 2.26
C GLY A 89 11.84 19.69 1.07
N PRO A 90 13.13 20.08 1.27
CA PRO A 90 13.96 20.56 0.17
C PRO A 90 14.40 19.50 -0.83
N ASP A 91 14.29 18.23 -0.47
CA ASP A 91 14.79 17.08 -1.24
C ASP A 91 13.73 16.44 -2.15
N TYR A 92 12.44 16.88 -2.08
CA TYR A 92 11.41 16.41 -2.99
C TYR A 92 11.63 16.94 -4.40
N VAL A 93 11.56 16.05 -5.39
CA VAL A 93 11.97 16.31 -6.78
C VAL A 93 10.84 16.14 -7.80
N GLN A 94 9.61 15.95 -7.34
CA GLN A 94 8.41 15.80 -8.17
C GLN A 94 8.56 14.68 -9.23
N ASP A 95 8.15 14.94 -10.47
CA ASP A 95 8.16 13.94 -11.53
C ASP A 95 9.57 13.54 -11.99
N GLN A 96 10.63 14.18 -11.49
CA GLN A 96 12.02 13.83 -11.78
C GLN A 96 12.59 12.74 -10.85
N CYS A 97 11.77 12.12 -10.01
CA CYS A 97 12.18 11.16 -9.00
C CYS A 97 13.03 10.00 -9.54
N PHE A 98 12.71 9.46 -10.72
CA PHE A 98 13.48 8.39 -11.36
C PHE A 98 14.69 8.88 -12.17
N GLU A 99 14.75 10.16 -12.48
CA GLU A 99 15.89 10.77 -13.15
C GLU A 99 16.99 11.15 -12.17
N ILE A 100 16.60 11.67 -11.01
CA ILE A 100 17.51 12.13 -9.95
C ILE A 100 17.93 10.95 -9.08
N TYR A 101 16.97 10.16 -8.59
CA TYR A 101 17.24 8.95 -7.79
C TYR A 101 17.06 7.71 -8.65
N LYS A 102 18.10 7.37 -9.44
CA LYS A 102 18.06 6.28 -10.44
C LYS A 102 17.99 4.89 -9.82
N THR A 103 18.38 4.75 -8.57
CA THR A 103 18.40 3.47 -7.84
C THR A 103 17.76 3.64 -6.47
N THR A 104 17.26 2.54 -5.91
CA THR A 104 16.76 2.52 -4.53
C THR A 104 17.84 2.96 -3.55
N GLU A 105 19.10 2.52 -3.73
CA GLU A 105 20.22 2.92 -2.90
C GLU A 105 20.40 4.45 -2.86
N SER A 106 20.39 5.11 -4.04
CA SER A 106 20.53 6.57 -4.11
C SER A 106 19.39 7.33 -3.42
N ALA A 107 18.18 6.79 -3.44
CA ALA A 107 17.05 7.34 -2.70
C ALA A 107 17.20 7.12 -1.19
N LEU A 108 17.55 5.91 -0.77
CA LEU A 108 17.77 5.56 0.64
C LEU A 108 18.82 6.47 1.29
N GLN A 109 19.97 6.71 0.64
CA GLN A 109 21.03 7.58 1.13
C GLN A 109 20.59 9.04 1.30
N LYS A 110 19.49 9.46 0.67
CA LYS A 110 18.86 10.78 0.84
C LYS A 110 17.72 10.80 1.86
N GLY A 111 17.33 9.63 2.34
CA GLY A 111 16.26 9.48 3.32
C GLY A 111 14.91 9.18 2.72
N PHE A 112 14.83 8.72 1.46
CA PHE A 112 13.62 8.22 0.81
C PHE A 112 13.64 6.71 0.71
N ILE A 113 12.53 6.07 1.07
CA ILE A 113 12.44 4.60 1.07
C ILE A 113 12.44 4.00 -0.35
N SER A 114 12.14 4.81 -1.36
CA SER A 114 12.21 4.45 -2.77
C SER A 114 12.45 5.71 -3.61
N PRO A 115 12.86 5.61 -4.88
CA PRO A 115 12.89 6.75 -5.80
C PRO A 115 11.53 7.45 -5.88
N TYR A 116 10.43 6.70 -5.93
CA TYR A 116 9.08 7.25 -6.04
C TYR A 116 8.66 8.04 -4.78
N ALA A 117 9.13 7.66 -3.60
CA ALA A 117 8.91 8.41 -2.37
C ALA A 117 9.41 9.87 -2.46
N SER A 118 10.48 10.12 -3.22
CA SER A 118 11.03 11.46 -3.40
C SER A 118 10.18 12.39 -4.27
N LYS A 119 9.09 11.90 -4.84
CA LYS A 119 8.21 12.70 -5.68
C LYS A 119 7.49 13.78 -4.90
N ALA A 120 6.90 13.44 -3.78
CA ALA A 120 6.15 14.35 -2.91
C ALA A 120 5.96 13.72 -1.53
N ASP A 121 5.67 14.53 -0.52
CA ASP A 121 5.44 14.10 0.85
C ASP A 121 4.29 13.07 0.98
N GLY A 122 3.22 13.24 0.22
CA GLY A 122 2.11 12.29 0.20
C GLY A 122 2.51 10.92 -0.37
N GLU A 123 3.36 10.88 -1.40
CA GLU A 123 3.90 9.62 -1.96
C GLU A 123 4.91 8.98 -0.98
N ASP A 124 5.74 9.80 -0.34
CA ASP A 124 6.71 9.34 0.66
C ASP A 124 6.02 8.67 1.86
N PHE A 125 4.95 9.30 2.34
CA PHE A 125 4.16 8.79 3.47
C PHE A 125 3.57 7.40 3.17
N VAL A 126 2.92 7.23 2.03
CA VAL A 126 2.28 5.96 1.66
C VAL A 126 3.27 4.89 1.21
N GLU A 127 4.40 5.27 0.59
CA GLU A 127 5.49 4.36 0.26
C GLU A 127 6.11 3.74 1.53
N LEU A 128 6.26 4.52 2.61
CA LEU A 128 6.72 4.00 3.90
C LEU A 128 5.76 2.94 4.44
N ILE A 129 4.45 3.17 4.42
CA ILE A 129 3.45 2.18 4.82
C ILE A 129 3.58 0.92 3.94
N ALA A 130 3.50 1.10 2.63
CA ALA A 130 3.45 0.00 1.67
C ALA A 130 4.71 -0.86 1.71
N LEU A 131 5.89 -0.24 1.74
CA LEU A 131 7.15 -1.00 1.78
C LEU A 131 7.38 -1.66 3.14
N TYR A 132 7.02 -0.98 4.25
CA TYR A 132 7.16 -1.56 5.58
C TYR A 132 6.35 -2.84 5.75
N VAL A 133 5.09 -2.85 5.36
CA VAL A 133 4.22 -4.03 5.55
C VAL A 133 4.49 -5.16 4.57
N ASN A 134 5.18 -4.89 3.46
CA ASN A 134 5.52 -5.88 2.44
C ASN A 134 6.98 -6.38 2.51
N ARG A 135 7.76 -5.97 3.52
CA ARG A 135 9.13 -6.39 3.74
C ARG A 135 9.29 -7.09 5.07
N SER A 136 10.17 -8.10 5.13
CA SER A 136 10.55 -8.69 6.39
C SER A 136 11.33 -7.70 7.28
N ALA A 137 11.51 -8.04 8.56
CA ALA A 137 12.30 -7.20 9.46
C ALA A 137 13.76 -7.10 8.99
N GLU A 138 14.30 -8.20 8.47
CA GLU A 138 15.65 -8.27 7.91
C GLU A 138 15.79 -7.39 6.65
N GLU A 139 14.86 -7.51 5.70
CA GLU A 139 14.84 -6.66 4.49
C GLU A 139 14.72 -5.17 4.84
N TRP A 140 13.93 -4.84 5.84
CA TRP A 140 13.79 -3.46 6.32
C TRP A 140 15.10 -2.94 6.91
N GLU A 141 15.77 -3.71 7.76
CA GLU A 141 17.06 -3.33 8.35
C GLU A 141 18.19 -3.24 7.30
N GLU A 142 18.15 -4.08 6.27
CA GLU A 142 19.06 -3.96 5.12
C GLU A 142 18.87 -2.62 4.38
N MET A 143 17.63 -2.19 4.20
CA MET A 143 17.33 -0.88 3.60
C MET A 143 17.85 0.26 4.47
N LEU A 144 17.63 0.20 5.79
CA LEU A 144 18.15 1.22 6.72
C LEU A 144 19.69 1.23 6.77
N THR A 145 20.32 0.08 6.67
CA THR A 145 21.78 -0.05 6.57
C THR A 145 22.30 0.60 5.29
N THR A 146 21.64 0.36 4.16
CA THR A 146 21.96 0.95 2.86
C THR A 146 21.77 2.48 2.86
N ALA A 147 20.79 2.97 3.62
CA ALA A 147 20.55 4.41 3.78
C ALA A 147 21.72 5.15 4.48
N GLY A 148 22.47 4.42 5.31
CA GLY A 148 23.66 4.95 5.98
C GLY A 148 23.39 6.10 6.95
N ASP A 149 24.45 6.77 7.39
CA ASP A 149 24.38 7.79 8.45
C ASP A 149 23.55 9.03 8.08
N THR A 150 23.33 9.27 6.80
CA THR A 150 22.58 10.44 6.33
C THR A 150 21.10 10.12 6.10
N GLY A 151 20.79 9.01 5.45
CA GLY A 151 19.44 8.64 5.06
C GLY A 151 18.66 7.97 6.17
N ARG A 152 19.31 7.06 6.92
CA ARG A 152 18.67 6.30 8.01
C ARG A 152 17.94 7.18 9.02
N PRO A 153 18.55 8.23 9.62
CA PRO A 153 17.86 9.05 10.60
C PRO A 153 16.59 9.74 10.05
N LYS A 154 16.61 10.13 8.77
CA LYS A 154 15.42 10.72 8.11
C LYS A 154 14.31 9.70 7.92
N ILE A 155 14.65 8.48 7.46
CA ILE A 155 13.68 7.40 7.26
C ILE A 155 13.06 7.01 8.60
N GLU A 156 13.88 6.84 9.65
CA GLU A 156 13.40 6.47 10.98
C GLU A 156 12.49 7.55 11.59
N ALA A 157 12.85 8.83 11.47
CA ALA A 157 12.03 9.94 11.94
C ALA A 157 10.67 10.01 11.21
N LYS A 158 10.67 9.84 9.90
CA LYS A 158 9.43 9.76 9.10
C LYS A 158 8.59 8.54 9.46
N PHE A 159 9.23 7.39 9.63
CA PHE A 159 8.54 6.16 10.01
C PHE A 159 7.91 6.24 11.40
N GLU A 160 8.52 6.95 12.35
CA GLU A 160 7.92 7.19 13.66
C GLU A 160 6.59 7.98 13.52
N ILE A 161 6.56 9.03 12.71
CA ILE A 161 5.33 9.80 12.43
C ILE A 161 4.27 8.91 11.77
N VAL A 162 4.65 8.12 10.76
CA VAL A 162 3.75 7.17 10.07
C VAL A 162 3.17 6.16 11.05
N SER A 163 4.01 5.53 11.87
CA SER A 163 3.60 4.52 12.83
C SER A 163 2.65 5.09 13.90
N ASN A 164 2.97 6.27 14.42
CA ASN A 164 2.13 6.99 15.38
C ASN A 164 0.77 7.38 14.77
N TYR A 165 0.74 7.87 13.53
CA TYR A 165 -0.49 8.18 12.82
C TYR A 165 -1.35 6.94 12.61
N MET A 166 -0.78 5.84 12.13
CA MET A 166 -1.50 4.59 11.92
C MET A 166 -2.09 4.06 13.23
N LYS A 167 -1.31 4.10 14.32
CA LYS A 167 -1.76 3.62 15.63
C LYS A 167 -2.81 4.54 16.26
N SER A 168 -2.56 5.84 16.34
CA SER A 168 -3.42 6.78 17.05
C SER A 168 -4.71 7.14 16.31
N THR A 169 -4.63 7.25 14.97
CA THR A 169 -5.74 7.71 14.13
C THR A 169 -6.62 6.57 13.66
N TRP A 170 -6.02 5.40 13.39
CA TRP A 170 -6.69 4.26 12.76
C TRP A 170 -6.72 3.00 13.64
N ASN A 171 -6.02 3.04 14.78
CA ASN A 171 -5.81 1.89 15.65
C ASN A 171 -5.16 0.68 14.94
N ILE A 172 -4.28 0.96 13.96
CA ILE A 172 -3.52 -0.02 13.21
C ILE A 172 -2.10 -0.06 13.75
N ASP A 173 -1.66 -1.24 14.20
CA ASP A 173 -0.26 -1.51 14.49
C ASP A 173 0.43 -2.01 13.21
N LEU A 174 1.45 -1.28 12.75
CA LEU A 174 2.15 -1.63 11.51
C LEU A 174 2.95 -2.93 11.62
N ASN A 175 3.40 -3.33 12.82
CA ASN A 175 4.08 -4.60 13.00
C ASN A 175 3.10 -5.78 12.86
N GLU A 176 1.93 -5.68 13.53
CA GLU A 176 0.87 -6.67 13.40
C GLU A 176 0.40 -6.78 11.94
N LEU A 177 0.22 -5.63 11.27
CA LEU A 177 -0.16 -5.60 9.86
C LEU A 177 0.89 -6.25 8.97
N ARG A 178 2.19 -5.98 9.20
CA ARG A 178 3.30 -6.63 8.49
C ARG A 178 3.23 -8.15 8.62
N GLU A 179 3.07 -8.68 9.83
CA GLU A 179 2.98 -10.12 10.08
C GLU A 179 1.84 -10.75 9.29
N ILE A 180 0.67 -10.11 9.29
CA ILE A 180 -0.52 -10.56 8.53
C ILE A 180 -0.23 -10.54 7.02
N VAL A 181 0.31 -9.42 6.50
CA VAL A 181 0.58 -9.27 5.06
C VAL A 181 1.60 -10.28 4.58
N LEU A 182 2.70 -10.48 5.31
CA LEU A 182 3.74 -11.42 4.93
C LEU A 182 3.22 -12.86 4.95
N ARG A 183 2.48 -13.25 5.99
CA ARG A 183 1.85 -14.56 6.07
C ARG A 183 0.88 -14.79 4.90
N ARG A 184 0.02 -13.82 4.60
CA ARG A 184 -0.92 -13.92 3.46
C ARG A 184 -0.20 -14.00 2.12
N ALA A 185 0.91 -13.30 1.97
CA ALA A 185 1.73 -13.38 0.75
C ALA A 185 2.38 -14.76 0.56
N GLU A 186 2.69 -15.47 1.65
CA GLU A 186 3.19 -16.85 1.60
C GLU A 186 2.09 -17.86 1.31
N GLU A 187 0.88 -17.62 1.82
CA GLU A 187 -0.31 -18.47 1.60
C GLU A 187 -0.87 -18.34 0.16
N ALA A 188 -0.81 -17.14 -0.42
CA ALA A 188 -1.45 -16.81 -1.69
C ALA A 188 -1.14 -17.79 -2.87
N PRO A 189 0.11 -18.27 -3.07
CA PRO A 189 0.40 -19.23 -4.13
C PRO A 189 -0.31 -20.57 -4.00
N ASN A 190 -0.78 -20.90 -2.80
CA ASN A 190 -1.39 -22.18 -2.46
C ASN A 190 -2.92 -22.10 -2.37
N LEU A 191 -3.51 -20.90 -2.59
CA LEU A 191 -4.95 -20.75 -2.60
C LEU A 191 -5.56 -21.48 -3.80
N ASP A 192 -6.62 -22.26 -3.52
CA ASP A 192 -7.46 -22.86 -4.53
C ASP A 192 -8.54 -21.87 -4.93
N PHE A 193 -8.32 -21.19 -6.05
CA PHE A 193 -9.28 -20.21 -6.56
C PHE A 193 -10.49 -20.85 -7.22
N ASP A 194 -10.39 -22.12 -7.67
CA ASP A 194 -11.48 -22.85 -8.33
C ASP A 194 -12.58 -23.23 -7.32
N SER A 195 -12.23 -23.35 -6.02
CA SER A 195 -13.19 -23.65 -4.96
C SER A 195 -13.99 -22.43 -4.45
N LEU A 196 -13.62 -21.21 -4.86
CA LEU A 196 -14.29 -19.98 -4.43
C LEU A 196 -15.57 -19.67 -5.23
N ASP A 197 -15.75 -20.28 -6.38
CA ASP A 197 -16.93 -20.05 -7.25
C ASP A 197 -18.20 -20.78 -6.75
N ASP A 198 -18.09 -21.71 -5.79
CA ASP A 198 -19.19 -22.57 -5.35
C ASP A 198 -20.03 -22.01 -4.17
N GLU A 199 -19.60 -20.93 -3.50
CA GLU A 199 -20.30 -20.43 -2.30
C GLU A 199 -21.37 -19.35 -2.56
N ASP A 200 -21.49 -18.78 -3.76
CA ASP A 200 -22.41 -17.65 -4.06
C ASP A 200 -23.67 -18.04 -4.85
N THR A 201 -24.11 -19.31 -4.83
CA THR A 201 -25.36 -19.73 -5.48
C THR A 201 -26.59 -19.76 -4.56
N ASP A 202 -26.61 -19.04 -3.44
CA ASP A 202 -27.83 -18.79 -2.69
C ASP A 202 -28.63 -17.63 -3.33
N THR A 203 -29.18 -17.89 -4.50
CA THR A 203 -30.31 -17.11 -5.03
C THR A 203 -31.56 -17.51 -4.21
N PRO A 204 -32.20 -16.56 -3.50
CA PRO A 204 -33.49 -16.90 -2.85
C PRO A 204 -34.49 -17.24 -3.91
N GLU A 205 -34.96 -18.51 -3.91
CA GLU A 205 -36.11 -18.95 -4.68
C GLU A 205 -37.29 -18.05 -4.34
N ASN A 206 -37.70 -17.27 -5.34
CA ASN A 206 -38.92 -16.48 -5.31
C ASN A 206 -40.12 -17.47 -5.39
N SER A 207 -40.57 -17.96 -4.25
CA SER A 207 -41.83 -18.68 -4.13
C SER A 207 -42.99 -17.72 -4.33
N GLY A 208 -43.30 -17.45 -5.59
CA GLY A 208 -44.55 -16.81 -5.97
C GLY A 208 -45.70 -17.80 -5.75
N THR A 209 -46.42 -17.64 -4.67
CA THR A 209 -47.76 -18.24 -4.53
C THR A 209 -48.74 -17.26 -5.13
N ASN A 210 -49.30 -17.68 -6.28
CA ASN A 210 -50.59 -17.18 -6.77
C ASN A 210 -51.69 -17.59 -5.81
N GLU A 211 -52.47 -16.63 -5.29
CA GLU A 211 -53.92 -16.68 -5.14
C GLU A 211 -54.51 -15.28 -5.13
#